data_17aec967cded1d45685c7078d35d9d82
#
_entry.id   17aec967cded1d45685c7078d35d9d82
#
_cell.length_a   1.000
_cell.length_b   1.000
_cell.length_c   1.000
_cell.angle_alpha   90.00
_cell.angle_beta   90.00
_cell.angle_gamma   90.00
#
_symmetry.space_group_name_H-M   'P 1'
#
loop_
_entity.id
_entity.type
_entity.pdbx_description
1 polymer ?
#
loop_
_entity_poly.entity_id
_entity_poly.type
_entity_poly.pdbx_seq_one_letter_code
_entity_poly.pdbx_strand_id
1 'polypeptide(L)'
;MKIQVNDNAREFYLTHKQITMYNFNELDALTDRLLNNEIQAYDLPYYIEPMLEGSTLINLLKAYLNDAITHKNASRIECAIILAGALGEDKKLLSLYETLLLEDWHHSHEDLVDIIESYGNASNVDPLQKAFNLSLPYMEYNQHYSFHRKLLYAIQKLAPEQFTQIRKAVQGKLCPELKKESFK
;
A
#
# COMPACT_ATOMS: atom_id res chain seq x y z
N MET A 1 40.03 -16.36 17.11
CA MET A 1 38.71 -16.88 16.82
C MET A 1 37.87 -15.69 16.34
N LYS A 2 37.62 -15.56 15.01
CA LYS A 2 36.79 -14.48 14.46
C LYS A 2 35.35 -14.96 14.50
N ILE A 3 34.48 -14.28 15.27
CA ILE A 3 33.04 -14.52 15.30
C ILE A 3 32.49 -13.99 13.97
N GLN A 4 32.03 -14.87 13.08
CA GLN A 4 31.25 -14.48 11.94
C GLN A 4 29.86 -14.04 12.47
N VAL A 5 29.62 -12.74 12.41
CA VAL A 5 28.28 -12.18 12.67
C VAL A 5 27.43 -12.48 11.44
N ASN A 6 26.33 -13.18 11.63
CA ASN A 6 25.37 -13.52 10.58
C ASN A 6 24.80 -12.21 9.97
N ASP A 7 24.96 -12.03 8.66
CA ASP A 7 24.53 -10.83 7.94
C ASP A 7 23.03 -10.55 8.14
N ASN A 8 22.19 -11.57 8.27
CA ASN A 8 20.76 -11.42 8.59
C ASN A 8 20.53 -10.81 9.98
N ALA A 9 21.38 -11.12 10.98
CA ALA A 9 21.29 -10.52 12.31
C ALA A 9 21.72 -9.05 12.29
N ARG A 10 22.65 -8.69 11.42
CA ARG A 10 23.13 -7.31 11.24
C ARG A 10 22.08 -6.46 10.52
N GLU A 11 21.42 -7.00 9.51
CA GLU A 11 20.32 -6.35 8.79
C GLU A 11 19.11 -6.17 9.70
N PHE A 12 18.73 -7.18 10.49
CA PHE A 12 17.69 -7.12 11.51
C PHE A 12 18.00 -6.07 12.59
N TYR A 13 19.25 -6.00 13.07
CA TYR A 13 19.71 -5.02 14.07
C TYR A 13 19.71 -3.59 13.51
N LEU A 14 20.10 -3.41 12.26
CA LEU A 14 20.09 -2.10 11.59
C LEU A 14 18.65 -1.62 11.34
N THR A 15 17.75 -2.51 10.94
CA THR A 15 16.33 -2.20 10.73
C THR A 15 15.65 -1.80 12.04
N HIS A 16 15.90 -2.55 13.13
CA HIS A 16 15.34 -2.23 14.45
C HIS A 16 15.96 -0.99 15.09
N LYS A 17 17.23 -0.70 14.82
CA LYS A 17 17.86 0.53 15.31
C LYS A 17 17.39 1.77 14.56
N GLN A 18 16.98 1.63 13.28
CA GLN A 18 16.39 2.73 12.53
C GLN A 18 14.96 3.05 12.97
N ILE A 19 14.17 2.04 13.37
CA ILE A 19 12.77 2.23 13.85
C ILE A 19 12.72 3.10 15.11
N THR A 20 13.73 3.04 15.97
CA THR A 20 13.81 3.87 17.20
C THR A 20 14.26 5.32 16.94
N MET A 21 14.64 5.68 15.72
CA MET A 21 15.16 7.00 15.38
C MET A 21 14.09 8.00 14.91
N TYR A 22 12.98 7.52 14.33
CA TYR A 22 11.98 8.42 13.75
C TYR A 22 10.82 8.71 14.71
N ASN A 23 10.45 9.98 14.86
CA ASN A 23 9.22 10.38 15.53
C ASN A 23 8.04 10.33 14.54
N PHE A 24 7.44 9.16 14.39
CA PHE A 24 6.33 8.97 13.45
C PHE A 24 5.08 9.80 13.76
N ASN A 25 4.92 10.29 14.99
CA ASN A 25 3.82 11.20 15.32
C ASN A 25 3.96 12.56 14.61
N GLU A 26 5.17 12.96 14.24
CA GLU A 26 5.38 14.15 13.42
C GLU A 26 4.89 13.94 11.98
N LEU A 27 5.05 12.74 11.41
CA LEU A 27 4.48 12.40 10.11
C LEU A 27 2.95 12.32 10.15
N ASP A 28 2.38 11.76 11.24
CA ASP A 28 0.94 11.75 11.47
C ASP A 28 0.41 13.21 11.47
N ALA A 29 1.02 14.09 12.27
CA ALA A 29 0.63 15.49 12.37
C ALA A 29 0.84 16.28 11.04
N LEU A 30 1.88 15.93 10.28
CA LEU A 30 2.14 16.55 8.97
C LEU A 30 1.05 16.15 7.96
N THR A 31 0.59 14.92 8.00
CA THR A 31 -0.52 14.43 7.17
C THR A 31 -1.82 15.17 7.51
N ASP A 32 -2.12 15.32 8.81
CA ASP A 32 -3.29 16.08 9.25
C ASP A 32 -3.28 17.51 8.74
N ARG A 33 -2.14 18.18 8.81
CA ARG A 33 -1.96 19.55 8.29
C ARG A 33 -2.17 19.63 6.78
N LEU A 34 -1.69 18.61 6.03
CA LEU A 34 -1.90 18.52 4.58
C LEU A 34 -3.39 18.36 4.26
N LEU A 35 -4.08 17.46 4.95
CA LEU A 35 -5.51 17.20 4.76
C LEU A 35 -6.39 18.39 5.13
N ASN A 36 -5.98 19.18 6.14
CA ASN A 36 -6.66 20.40 6.56
C ASN A 36 -6.33 21.62 5.67
N ASN A 37 -5.51 21.44 4.62
CA ASN A 37 -5.02 22.52 3.76
C ASN A 37 -4.21 23.61 4.50
N GLU A 38 -3.61 23.29 5.65
CA GLU A 38 -2.71 24.19 6.38
C GLU A 38 -1.33 24.28 5.72
N ILE A 39 -0.97 23.23 4.96
CA ILE A 39 0.23 23.17 4.11
C ILE A 39 -0.14 22.57 2.76
N GLN A 40 0.69 22.79 1.75
CA GLN A 40 0.52 22.22 0.42
C GLN A 40 1.51 21.07 0.18
N ALA A 41 1.20 20.19 -0.76
CA ALA A 41 2.06 19.03 -1.08
C ALA A 41 3.50 19.46 -1.46
N TYR A 42 3.68 20.60 -2.12
CA TYR A 42 5.01 21.11 -2.48
C TYR A 42 5.82 21.63 -1.29
N ASP A 43 5.19 21.86 -0.13
CA ASP A 43 5.88 22.27 1.11
C ASP A 43 6.42 21.04 1.89
N LEU A 44 5.90 19.84 1.63
CA LEU A 44 6.25 18.61 2.38
C LEU A 44 7.76 18.36 2.47
N PRO A 45 8.56 18.50 1.39
CA PRO A 45 10.00 18.27 1.48
C PRO A 45 10.67 19.13 2.54
N TYR A 46 10.24 20.40 2.72
CA TYR A 46 10.79 21.30 3.72
C TYR A 46 10.55 20.80 5.15
N TYR A 47 9.38 20.24 5.43
CA TYR A 47 9.04 19.71 6.76
C TYR A 47 9.66 18.33 7.03
N ILE A 48 9.87 17.53 5.97
CA ILE A 48 10.39 16.16 6.09
C ILE A 48 11.92 16.13 6.15
N GLU A 49 12.61 17.07 5.49
CA GLU A 49 14.08 17.10 5.45
C GLU A 49 14.73 17.02 6.85
N PRO A 50 14.27 17.75 7.88
CA PRO A 50 14.83 17.62 9.23
C PRO A 50 14.64 16.24 9.86
N MET A 51 13.60 15.50 9.45
CA MET A 51 13.27 14.17 9.98
C MET A 51 14.14 13.06 9.38
N LEU A 52 14.86 13.34 8.27
CA LEU A 52 15.63 12.31 7.57
C LEU A 52 16.87 11.85 8.34
N GLU A 53 17.45 12.68 9.19
CA GLU A 53 18.63 12.36 10.04
C GLU A 53 19.75 11.63 9.26
N GLY A 54 20.00 12.06 8.02
CA GLY A 54 20.99 11.43 7.12
C GLY A 54 20.48 10.21 6.36
N SER A 55 19.22 9.84 6.51
CA SER A 55 18.55 8.81 5.71
C SER A 55 17.95 9.40 4.43
N THR A 56 17.31 8.55 3.63
CA THR A 56 16.57 8.99 2.44
C THR A 56 15.07 9.02 2.72
N LEU A 57 14.34 9.86 1.97
CA LEU A 57 12.88 9.92 2.04
C LEU A 57 12.23 8.53 1.90
N ILE A 58 12.67 7.73 0.95
CA ILE A 58 12.11 6.40 0.75
C ILE A 58 12.36 5.46 1.94
N ASN A 59 13.49 5.59 2.62
CA ASN A 59 13.76 4.80 3.82
C ASN A 59 12.88 5.25 5.00
N LEU A 60 12.64 6.54 5.15
CA LEU A 60 11.70 7.08 6.14
C LEU A 60 10.28 6.55 5.88
N LEU A 61 9.77 6.65 4.64
CA LEU A 61 8.43 6.16 4.28
C LEU A 61 8.30 4.65 4.46
N LYS A 62 9.33 3.87 4.11
CA LYS A 62 9.36 2.43 4.37
C LYS A 62 9.34 2.10 5.85
N ALA A 63 10.12 2.82 6.67
CA ALA A 63 10.12 2.62 8.11
C ALA A 63 8.77 2.96 8.73
N TYR A 64 8.14 4.06 8.30
CA TYR A 64 6.82 4.49 8.73
C TYR A 64 5.74 3.47 8.39
N LEU A 65 5.74 2.97 7.15
CA LEU A 65 4.80 1.96 6.68
C LEU A 65 4.99 0.61 7.40
N ASN A 66 6.25 0.18 7.61
CA ASN A 66 6.55 -1.04 8.36
C ASN A 66 6.14 -0.94 9.84
N ASP A 67 6.28 0.23 10.46
CA ASP A 67 5.77 0.47 11.81
C ASP A 67 4.25 0.33 11.87
N ALA A 68 3.54 0.94 10.90
CA ALA A 68 2.10 0.81 10.78
C ALA A 68 1.64 -0.64 10.60
N ILE A 69 2.35 -1.43 9.78
CA ILE A 69 2.09 -2.85 9.57
C ILE A 69 2.32 -3.63 10.88
N THR A 70 3.46 -3.41 11.54
CA THR A 70 3.84 -4.13 12.76
C THR A 70 2.82 -3.93 13.89
N HIS A 71 2.28 -2.71 14.02
CA HIS A 71 1.32 -2.34 15.05
C HIS A 71 -0.14 -2.43 14.59
N LYS A 72 -0.41 -2.86 13.36
CA LYS A 72 -1.73 -2.89 12.71
C LYS A 72 -2.47 -1.55 12.85
N ASN A 73 -1.75 -0.45 12.61
CA ASN A 73 -2.29 0.90 12.71
C ASN A 73 -2.88 1.34 11.37
N ALA A 74 -4.19 1.14 11.18
CA ALA A 74 -4.89 1.46 9.94
C ALA A 74 -4.81 2.94 9.58
N SER A 75 -4.96 3.85 10.54
CA SER A 75 -4.87 5.30 10.27
C SER A 75 -3.49 5.69 9.76
N ARG A 76 -2.42 5.06 10.28
CA ARG A 76 -1.06 5.31 9.82
C ARG A 76 -0.79 4.76 8.42
N ILE A 77 -1.49 3.69 8.00
CA ILE A 77 -1.47 3.23 6.61
C ILE A 77 -2.04 4.31 5.68
N GLU A 78 -3.19 4.89 6.02
CA GLU A 78 -3.78 5.98 5.26
C GLU A 78 -2.83 7.18 5.16
N CYS A 79 -2.25 7.60 6.28
CA CYS A 79 -1.24 8.66 6.30
C CYS A 79 -0.04 8.36 5.40
N ALA A 80 0.48 7.13 5.43
CA ALA A 80 1.62 6.71 4.61
C ALA A 80 1.30 6.77 3.11
N ILE A 81 0.11 6.32 2.71
CA ILE A 81 -0.38 6.40 1.32
C ILE A 81 -0.47 7.87 0.87
N ILE A 82 -1.09 8.72 1.68
CA ILE A 82 -1.25 10.16 1.38
C ILE A 82 0.11 10.85 1.22
N LEU A 83 1.04 10.63 2.15
CA LEU A 83 2.37 11.23 2.09
C LEU A 83 3.17 10.72 0.89
N ALA A 84 3.15 9.40 0.64
CA ALA A 84 3.87 8.82 -0.49
C ALA A 84 3.34 9.34 -1.83
N GLY A 85 2.01 9.43 -1.98
CA GLY A 85 1.37 10.01 -3.16
C GLY A 85 1.72 11.47 -3.37
N ALA A 86 1.62 12.30 -2.31
CA ALA A 86 1.95 13.71 -2.36
C ALA A 86 3.44 13.97 -2.68
N LEU A 87 4.33 13.04 -2.32
CA LEU A 87 5.77 13.11 -2.56
C LEU A 87 6.22 12.39 -3.86
N GLY A 88 5.29 11.71 -4.55
CA GLY A 88 5.58 10.98 -5.79
C GLY A 88 6.41 9.69 -5.59
N GLU A 89 6.34 9.09 -4.40
CA GLU A 89 7.17 7.94 -4.00
C GLU A 89 6.45 6.58 -4.09
N ASP A 90 5.16 6.53 -4.44
CA ASP A 90 4.33 5.32 -4.47
C ASP A 90 4.97 4.16 -5.22
N LYS A 91 5.53 4.44 -6.39
CA LYS A 91 6.18 3.41 -7.22
C LYS A 91 7.27 2.63 -6.48
N LYS A 92 7.99 3.30 -5.57
CA LYS A 92 9.08 2.67 -4.81
C LYS A 92 8.59 1.85 -3.62
N LEU A 93 7.30 1.98 -3.27
CA LEU A 93 6.63 1.27 -2.18
C LEU A 93 5.75 0.12 -2.66
N LEU A 94 5.69 -0.15 -3.97
CA LEU A 94 4.74 -1.07 -4.59
C LEU A 94 4.74 -2.46 -3.91
N SER A 95 5.91 -3.02 -3.60
CA SER A 95 6.01 -4.33 -2.96
C SER A 95 5.41 -4.38 -1.54
N LEU A 96 5.46 -3.27 -0.80
CA LEU A 96 4.80 -3.15 0.50
C LEU A 96 3.28 -3.00 0.32
N TYR A 97 2.84 -2.25 -0.67
CA TYR A 97 1.42 -2.10 -1.00
C TYR A 97 0.78 -3.42 -1.45
N GLU A 98 1.49 -4.25 -2.20
CA GLU A 98 1.04 -5.60 -2.56
C GLU A 98 0.85 -6.51 -1.34
N THR A 99 1.76 -6.41 -0.37
CA THR A 99 1.65 -7.15 0.89
C THR A 99 0.45 -6.64 1.69
N LEU A 100 0.30 -5.33 1.83
CA LEU A 100 -0.81 -4.70 2.53
C LEU A 100 -2.15 -5.02 1.89
N LEU A 101 -2.26 -5.06 0.57
CA LEU A 101 -3.50 -5.38 -0.13
C LEU A 101 -4.10 -6.72 0.33
N LEU A 102 -3.29 -7.64 0.84
CA LEU A 102 -3.73 -8.96 1.28
C LEU A 102 -4.04 -9.06 2.78
N GLU A 103 -3.85 -7.97 3.54
CA GLU A 103 -4.18 -7.88 4.95
C GLU A 103 -5.63 -7.41 5.14
N ASP A 104 -6.32 -7.85 6.20
CA ASP A 104 -7.76 -7.59 6.42
C ASP A 104 -8.07 -6.57 7.52
N TRP A 105 -7.03 -6.02 8.17
CA TRP A 105 -7.15 -5.18 9.37
C TRP A 105 -7.17 -3.66 9.09
N HIS A 106 -7.03 -3.21 7.84
CA HIS A 106 -7.10 -1.80 7.44
C HIS A 106 -8.21 -1.57 6.41
N HIS A 107 -8.45 -0.30 6.01
CA HIS A 107 -9.53 0.07 5.12
C HIS A 107 -9.07 0.67 3.78
N SER A 108 -7.78 0.71 3.51
CA SER A 108 -7.19 1.37 2.31
C SER A 108 -7.10 0.45 1.08
N HIS A 109 -7.88 -0.65 1.01
CA HIS A 109 -7.75 -1.63 -0.07
C HIS A 109 -8.00 -1.05 -1.45
N GLU A 110 -9.00 -0.17 -1.60
CA GLU A 110 -9.31 0.44 -2.90
C GLU A 110 -8.19 1.38 -3.36
N ASP A 111 -7.60 2.14 -2.45
CA ASP A 111 -6.47 3.04 -2.75
C ASP A 111 -5.23 2.24 -3.16
N LEU A 112 -4.97 1.12 -2.49
CA LEU A 112 -3.87 0.22 -2.85
C LEU A 112 -4.05 -0.38 -4.25
N VAL A 113 -5.29 -0.74 -4.63
CA VAL A 113 -5.57 -1.22 -6.00
C VAL A 113 -5.30 -0.12 -7.02
N ASP A 114 -5.75 1.11 -6.76
CA ASP A 114 -5.55 2.26 -7.65
C ASP A 114 -4.04 2.57 -7.84
N ILE A 115 -3.25 2.47 -6.77
CA ILE A 115 -1.80 2.66 -6.84
C ILE A 115 -1.14 1.53 -7.64
N ILE A 116 -1.50 0.26 -7.37
CA ILE A 116 -0.97 -0.88 -8.10
C ILE A 116 -1.36 -0.79 -9.59
N GLU A 117 -2.57 -0.38 -9.91
CA GLU A 117 -3.02 -0.14 -11.28
C GLU A 117 -2.20 0.96 -11.97
N SER A 118 -1.84 2.01 -11.23
CA SER A 118 -1.15 3.19 -11.78
C SER A 118 0.34 2.93 -12.05
N TYR A 119 1.01 2.20 -11.16
CA TYR A 119 2.47 2.03 -11.18
C TYR A 119 2.95 0.62 -11.45
N GLY A 120 2.05 -0.38 -11.41
CA GLY A 120 2.35 -1.79 -11.59
C GLY A 120 2.49 -2.21 -13.07
N ASN A 121 2.65 -3.50 -13.25
CA ASN A 121 2.73 -4.19 -14.53
C ASN A 121 2.19 -5.62 -14.38
N ALA A 122 2.31 -6.46 -15.41
CA ALA A 122 1.79 -7.83 -15.38
C ALA A 122 2.30 -8.69 -14.21
N SER A 123 3.47 -8.41 -13.62
CA SER A 123 3.97 -9.16 -12.46
C SER A 123 3.21 -8.87 -11.16
N ASN A 124 2.45 -7.76 -11.11
CA ASN A 124 1.66 -7.34 -9.95
C ASN A 124 0.22 -7.90 -9.94
N VAL A 125 -0.12 -8.78 -10.90
CA VAL A 125 -1.48 -9.34 -11.05
C VAL A 125 -1.81 -10.40 -10.00
N ASP A 126 -0.82 -11.17 -9.53
CA ASP A 126 -1.03 -12.24 -8.56
C ASP A 126 -1.63 -11.73 -7.22
N PRO A 127 -1.10 -10.68 -6.56
CA PRO A 127 -1.74 -10.11 -5.37
C PRO A 127 -3.15 -9.57 -5.65
N LEU A 128 -3.41 -8.94 -6.81
CA LEU A 128 -4.75 -8.49 -7.19
C LEU A 128 -5.73 -9.66 -7.32
N GLN A 129 -5.30 -10.76 -7.92
CA GLN A 129 -6.13 -11.96 -8.03
C GLN A 129 -6.39 -12.62 -6.67
N LYS A 130 -5.41 -12.67 -5.79
CA LYS A 130 -5.56 -13.20 -4.42
C LYS A 130 -6.53 -12.37 -3.59
N ALA A 131 -6.57 -11.06 -3.78
CA ALA A 131 -7.43 -10.13 -3.05
C ALA A 131 -8.94 -10.43 -3.21
N PHE A 132 -9.38 -11.13 -4.27
CA PHE A 132 -10.77 -11.62 -4.37
C PHE A 132 -11.18 -12.61 -3.29
N ASN A 133 -10.25 -13.14 -2.51
CA ASN A 133 -10.55 -14.08 -1.42
C ASN A 133 -10.65 -13.38 -0.05
N LEU A 134 -10.38 -12.08 0.02
CA LEU A 134 -10.48 -11.34 1.27
C LEU A 134 -11.95 -11.24 1.72
N SER A 135 -12.14 -11.35 3.02
CA SER A 135 -13.38 -11.00 3.68
C SER A 135 -13.18 -9.65 4.35
N LEU A 136 -13.80 -8.61 3.81
CA LEU A 136 -13.66 -7.23 4.28
C LEU A 136 -15.00 -6.75 4.84
N PRO A 137 -15.25 -6.89 6.16
CA PRO A 137 -16.54 -6.58 6.77
C PRO A 137 -17.05 -5.17 6.46
N TYR A 138 -16.15 -4.20 6.35
CA TYR A 138 -16.50 -2.81 6.04
C TYR A 138 -16.99 -2.59 4.60
N MET A 139 -16.87 -3.60 3.71
CA MET A 139 -17.36 -3.57 2.32
C MET A 139 -18.54 -4.53 2.08
N GLU A 140 -19.02 -5.24 3.09
CA GLU A 140 -20.12 -6.20 2.93
C GLU A 140 -21.44 -5.54 2.52
N TYR A 141 -21.64 -4.26 2.86
CA TYR A 141 -22.85 -3.48 2.53
C TYR A 141 -23.15 -3.43 1.01
N ASN A 142 -22.12 -3.54 0.17
CA ASN A 142 -22.22 -3.57 -1.30
C ASN A 142 -21.70 -4.88 -1.90
N GLN A 143 -21.59 -5.96 -1.12
CA GLN A 143 -21.06 -7.25 -1.54
C GLN A 143 -19.68 -7.14 -2.19
N HIS A 144 -18.82 -6.26 -1.69
CA HIS A 144 -17.49 -5.94 -2.21
C HIS A 144 -17.49 -5.45 -3.67
N TYR A 145 -18.62 -4.91 -4.16
CA TYR A 145 -18.79 -4.53 -5.56
C TYR A 145 -17.71 -3.57 -6.05
N SER A 146 -17.51 -2.46 -5.34
CA SER A 146 -16.54 -1.43 -5.73
C SER A 146 -15.12 -1.96 -5.76
N PHE A 147 -14.74 -2.69 -4.72
CA PHE A 147 -13.42 -3.30 -4.60
C PHE A 147 -13.17 -4.35 -5.69
N HIS A 148 -14.07 -5.32 -5.87
CA HIS A 148 -13.93 -6.33 -6.92
C HIS A 148 -13.93 -5.72 -8.33
N ARG A 149 -14.69 -4.64 -8.54
CA ARG A 149 -14.69 -3.91 -9.81
C ARG A 149 -13.34 -3.26 -10.10
N LYS A 150 -12.76 -2.58 -9.11
CA LYS A 150 -11.39 -2.02 -9.22
C LYS A 150 -10.35 -3.10 -9.50
N LEU A 151 -10.39 -4.24 -8.78
CA LEU A 151 -9.50 -5.37 -9.04
C LEU A 151 -9.60 -5.85 -10.50
N LEU A 152 -10.82 -5.99 -11.04
CA LEU A 152 -11.00 -6.41 -12.43
C LEU A 152 -10.43 -5.40 -13.43
N TYR A 153 -10.64 -4.10 -13.21
CA TYR A 153 -10.07 -3.06 -14.07
C TYR A 153 -8.55 -3.04 -14.00
N ALA A 154 -7.97 -3.11 -12.81
CA ALA A 154 -6.53 -3.17 -12.63
C ALA A 154 -5.91 -4.37 -13.35
N ILE A 155 -6.49 -5.57 -13.20
CA ILE A 155 -6.02 -6.78 -13.88
C ILE A 155 -6.15 -6.64 -15.41
N GLN A 156 -7.26 -6.10 -15.90
CA GLN A 156 -7.46 -5.90 -17.33
C GLN A 156 -6.40 -4.95 -17.93
N LYS A 157 -6.06 -3.88 -17.20
CA LYS A 157 -5.06 -2.91 -17.64
C LYS A 157 -3.64 -3.47 -17.60
N LEU A 158 -3.29 -4.20 -16.52
CA LEU A 158 -1.93 -4.69 -16.29
C LEU A 158 -1.59 -5.97 -17.06
N ALA A 159 -2.59 -6.85 -17.32
CA ALA A 159 -2.41 -8.12 -18.04
C ALA A 159 -3.65 -8.46 -18.87
N PRO A 160 -3.93 -7.72 -19.96
CA PRO A 160 -5.12 -7.92 -20.77
C PRO A 160 -5.21 -9.32 -21.39
N GLU A 161 -4.08 -9.94 -21.67
CA GLU A 161 -3.99 -11.31 -22.22
C GLU A 161 -4.43 -12.37 -21.21
N GLN A 162 -4.29 -12.12 -19.90
CA GLN A 162 -4.68 -13.05 -18.82
C GLN A 162 -6.10 -12.77 -18.29
N PHE A 163 -6.65 -11.58 -18.59
CA PHE A 163 -7.88 -11.08 -17.98
C PHE A 163 -9.06 -12.05 -18.07
N THR A 164 -9.31 -12.61 -19.27
CA THR A 164 -10.44 -13.53 -19.50
C THR A 164 -10.33 -14.78 -18.63
N GLN A 165 -9.14 -15.35 -18.51
CA GLN A 165 -8.88 -16.54 -17.69
C GLN A 165 -9.06 -16.21 -16.20
N ILE A 166 -8.49 -15.11 -15.73
CA ILE A 166 -8.59 -14.67 -14.33
C ILE A 166 -10.03 -14.37 -13.96
N ARG A 167 -10.75 -13.59 -14.78
CA ARG A 167 -12.17 -13.29 -14.56
C ARG A 167 -13.01 -14.54 -14.41
N LYS A 168 -12.78 -15.56 -15.25
CA LYS A 168 -13.45 -16.86 -15.14
C LYS A 168 -13.12 -17.55 -13.83
N ALA A 169 -11.86 -17.54 -13.40
CA ALA A 169 -11.43 -18.16 -12.15
C ALA A 169 -12.08 -17.52 -10.90
N VAL A 170 -12.25 -16.18 -10.91
CA VAL A 170 -12.86 -15.45 -9.77
C VAL A 170 -14.37 -15.31 -9.87
N GLN A 171 -15.01 -15.82 -10.91
CA GLN A 171 -16.44 -15.63 -11.18
C GLN A 171 -17.36 -16.01 -9.99
N GLY A 172 -16.97 -17.03 -9.21
CA GLY A 172 -17.71 -17.45 -8.01
C GLY A 172 -17.73 -16.40 -6.90
N LYS A 173 -16.76 -15.47 -6.88
CA LYS A 173 -16.60 -14.42 -5.87
C LYS A 173 -17.35 -13.13 -6.22
N LEU A 174 -17.70 -12.95 -7.50
CA LEU A 174 -18.32 -11.73 -8.00
C LEU A 174 -19.80 -11.68 -7.63
N CYS A 175 -20.28 -10.49 -7.27
CA CYS A 175 -21.71 -10.21 -7.15
C CYS A 175 -22.44 -10.33 -8.51
N PRO A 176 -23.77 -10.48 -8.53
CA PRO A 176 -24.54 -10.64 -9.77
C PRO A 176 -24.34 -9.53 -10.80
N GLU A 177 -24.16 -8.29 -10.35
CA GLU A 177 -23.95 -7.10 -11.17
C GLU A 177 -22.64 -7.22 -11.96
N LEU A 178 -21.53 -7.53 -11.27
CA LEU A 178 -20.20 -7.68 -11.90
C LEU A 178 -20.12 -8.86 -12.85
N LYS A 179 -20.89 -9.92 -12.61
CA LYS A 179 -20.97 -11.07 -13.54
C LYS A 179 -21.51 -10.66 -14.90
N LYS A 180 -22.39 -9.64 -14.95
CA LYS A 180 -23.03 -9.13 -16.18
C LYS A 180 -22.27 -7.97 -16.81
N GLU A 181 -21.39 -7.33 -16.06
CA GLU A 181 -20.67 -6.14 -16.55
C GLU A 181 -19.74 -6.48 -17.71
N SER A 182 -19.76 -5.65 -18.75
CA SER A 182 -18.84 -5.74 -19.88
C SER A 182 -17.62 -4.88 -19.61
N PHE A 183 -16.49 -5.51 -19.46
CA PHE A 183 -15.19 -4.85 -19.37
C PHE A 183 -14.68 -4.65 -20.82
N LYS A 184 -14.49 -3.39 -21.22
CA LYS A 184 -13.98 -3.02 -22.55
C LYS A 184 -12.55 -2.50 -22.46
#